data_69e54e562693fc95cc8b3f83cad7fccd
#
_entry.id   69e54e562693fc95cc8b3f83cad7fccd
#
_cell.length_a   1.000
_cell.length_b   1.000
_cell.length_c   1.000
_cell.angle_alpha   90.00
_cell.angle_beta   90.00
_cell.angle_gamma   90.00
#
_symmetry.space_group_name_H-M   'P 1'
#
loop_
_entity.id
_entity.type
_entity.pdbx_description
1 polymer ?
#
loop_
_entity_poly.entity_id
_entity_poly.type
_entity_poly.pdbx_seq_one_letter_code
_entity_poly.pdbx_strand_id
1 'polypeptide(L)'
;MNIGVLTSGGDAPGMNALISNIVSLAEESRHKVFAFRCGYQGLVDNDIIRLTSDLTDNIFHLGGSYIKAFRSSDFMTEEGFNSAIKNIKENNINLLIVSGGDGTLKGATKLSASGVNVIYIPSTIDNDLKYTERSLGFDSALNSAVDYIEKIKMTMLSMNRIFICEVMGRYSPELAINCAYATNATYLIENKKDYDEQKILDTFRNCLNAGKNSPFIIVRENSININKLAQLLQNEFDIETRATVVGYVQRGVSPSVCDRILARKFAEASINSINNGELNFALGVVNNDIKKFNFKEIKK
;
A
#
# COMPACT_ATOMS: atom_id res chain seq x y z
N MET A 1 10.88 -6.82 26.50
CA MET A 1 11.82 -6.52 25.39
C MET A 1 11.61 -5.09 24.92
N ASN A 2 12.61 -4.50 24.28
CA ASN A 2 12.46 -3.24 23.53
C ASN A 2 12.19 -3.58 22.08
N ILE A 3 11.01 -3.24 21.57
CA ILE A 3 10.57 -3.48 20.22
C ILE A 3 10.68 -2.17 19.43
N GLY A 4 11.47 -2.16 18.38
CA GLY A 4 11.50 -1.05 17.42
C GLY A 4 10.39 -1.22 16.37
N VAL A 5 9.73 -0.14 15.98
CA VAL A 5 8.72 -0.14 14.90
C VAL A 5 9.09 0.92 13.89
N LEU A 6 8.98 0.61 12.61
CA LEU A 6 9.08 1.58 11.53
C LEU A 6 8.12 1.27 10.38
N THR A 7 7.67 2.31 9.71
CA THR A 7 6.95 2.25 8.44
C THR A 7 7.81 2.87 7.36
N SER A 8 8.00 2.21 6.22
CA SER A 8 8.91 2.67 5.18
C SER A 8 8.29 2.55 3.78
N GLY A 9 8.80 3.33 2.85
CA GLY A 9 8.30 3.40 1.48
C GLY A 9 7.19 4.44 1.33
N GLY A 10 6.08 4.07 0.72
CA GLY A 10 4.85 4.86 0.69
C GLY A 10 3.98 4.55 1.89
N ASP A 11 3.23 5.54 2.37
CA ASP A 11 2.20 5.30 3.37
C ASP A 11 1.05 4.45 2.78
N ALA A 12 0.42 3.68 3.64
CA ALA A 12 -0.77 2.90 3.29
C ALA A 12 -1.81 3.02 4.41
N PRO A 13 -3.11 3.10 4.07
CA PRO A 13 -4.16 3.08 5.08
C PRO A 13 -4.05 1.83 5.96
N GLY A 14 -4.20 1.99 7.27
CA GLY A 14 -4.04 0.90 8.23
C GLY A 14 -2.68 0.84 8.93
N MET A 15 -1.66 1.54 8.46
CA MET A 15 -0.37 1.62 9.17
C MET A 15 -0.53 2.18 10.59
N ASN A 16 -1.37 3.19 10.78
CA ASN A 16 -1.66 3.73 12.12
C ASN A 16 -2.43 2.73 12.99
N ALA A 17 -3.40 2.01 12.42
CA ALA A 17 -4.11 0.95 13.12
C ALA A 17 -3.15 -0.19 13.54
N LEU A 18 -2.19 -0.53 12.68
CA LEU A 18 -1.15 -1.50 12.99
C LEU A 18 -0.27 -1.03 14.15
N ILE A 19 0.24 0.21 14.10
CA ILE A 19 1.07 0.80 15.15
C ILE A 19 0.33 0.81 16.49
N SER A 20 -0.92 1.29 16.52
CA SER A 20 -1.74 1.34 17.73
C SER A 20 -1.94 -0.05 18.34
N ASN A 21 -2.29 -1.05 17.51
CA ASN A 21 -2.46 -2.42 17.99
C ASN A 21 -1.13 -3.05 18.49
N ILE A 22 -0.01 -2.80 17.81
CA ILE A 22 1.30 -3.27 18.28
C ILE A 22 1.63 -2.68 19.66
N VAL A 23 1.40 -1.39 19.84
CA VAL A 23 1.69 -0.70 21.12
C VAL A 23 0.83 -1.27 22.23
N SER A 24 -0.49 -1.35 22.05
CA SER A 24 -1.42 -1.88 23.04
C SER A 24 -1.06 -3.30 23.47
N LEU A 25 -0.89 -4.22 22.51
CA LEU A 25 -0.56 -5.63 22.78
C LEU A 25 0.84 -5.81 23.40
N ALA A 26 1.79 -4.97 22.99
CA ALA A 26 3.14 -5.00 23.57
C ALA A 26 3.13 -4.55 25.03
N GLU A 27 2.36 -3.51 25.38
CA GLU A 27 2.21 -3.06 26.77
C GLU A 27 1.54 -4.12 27.65
N GLU A 28 0.48 -4.78 27.18
CA GLU A 28 -0.16 -5.92 27.83
C GLU A 28 0.86 -7.04 28.14
N SER A 29 1.80 -7.26 27.21
CA SER A 29 2.90 -8.25 27.34
C SER A 29 4.14 -7.71 28.08
N ARG A 30 4.09 -6.51 28.66
CA ARG A 30 5.19 -5.84 29.37
C ARG A 30 6.42 -5.57 28.47
N HIS A 31 6.22 -5.35 27.18
CA HIS A 31 7.25 -4.88 26.26
C HIS A 31 7.20 -3.35 26.15
N LYS A 32 8.30 -2.75 25.71
CA LYS A 32 8.40 -1.32 25.40
C LYS A 32 8.48 -1.15 23.88
N VAL A 33 7.72 -0.21 23.33
CA VAL A 33 7.73 0.07 21.90
C VAL A 33 8.42 1.41 21.64
N PHE A 34 9.31 1.42 20.66
CA PHE A 34 10.03 2.59 20.17
C PHE A 34 9.80 2.70 18.67
N ALA A 35 9.48 3.89 18.18
CA ALA A 35 9.36 4.12 16.76
C ALA A 35 10.59 4.84 16.21
N PHE A 36 11.11 4.36 15.08
CA PHE A 36 12.02 5.11 14.24
C PHE A 36 11.20 5.90 13.22
N ARG A 37 11.17 7.24 13.36
CA ARG A 37 10.38 8.11 12.49
C ARG A 37 11.00 8.17 11.09
N CYS A 38 10.17 8.38 10.08
CA CYS A 38 10.61 8.40 8.68
C CYS A 38 11.22 7.08 8.18
N GLY A 39 10.82 5.94 8.76
CA GLY A 39 11.21 4.62 8.29
C GLY A 39 12.71 4.32 8.43
N TYR A 40 13.33 3.78 7.39
CA TYR A 40 14.76 3.47 7.40
C TYR A 40 15.66 4.71 7.54
N GLN A 41 15.19 5.90 7.15
CA GLN A 41 15.96 7.13 7.37
C GLN A 41 16.10 7.39 8.87
N GLY A 42 15.03 7.19 9.64
CA GLY A 42 15.08 7.34 11.10
C GLY A 42 16.03 6.36 11.80
N LEU A 43 16.22 5.16 11.22
CA LEU A 43 17.28 4.25 11.71
C LEU A 43 18.68 4.83 11.47
N VAL A 44 18.90 5.44 10.29
CA VAL A 44 20.19 6.06 9.93
C VAL A 44 20.46 7.27 10.83
N ASP A 45 19.45 8.13 11.00
CA ASP A 45 19.56 9.41 11.72
C ASP A 45 19.42 9.26 13.25
N ASN A 46 19.10 8.06 13.75
CA ASN A 46 18.78 7.80 15.15
C ASN A 46 17.57 8.63 15.66
N ASP A 47 16.59 8.86 14.77
CA ASP A 47 15.36 9.58 15.10
C ASP A 47 14.34 8.63 15.74
N ILE A 48 14.46 8.44 17.04
CA ILE A 48 13.71 7.48 17.83
C ILE A 48 12.83 8.16 18.87
N ILE A 49 11.60 7.66 19.00
CA ILE A 49 10.66 8.07 20.05
C ILE A 49 10.06 6.85 20.74
N ARG A 50 9.74 6.96 22.02
CA ARG A 50 8.97 5.93 22.72
C ARG A 50 7.49 6.10 22.39
N LEU A 51 6.82 5.00 22.06
CA LEU A 51 5.37 4.95 21.89
C LEU A 51 4.69 4.37 23.12
N THR A 52 3.51 4.92 23.44
CA THR A 52 2.60 4.44 24.49
C THR A 52 1.17 4.46 23.96
N SER A 53 0.27 3.70 24.58
CA SER A 53 -1.15 3.68 24.20
C SER A 53 -1.75 5.09 24.22
N ASP A 54 -1.42 5.93 25.21
CA ASP A 54 -1.89 7.33 25.28
C ASP A 54 -1.58 8.14 24.00
N LEU A 55 -0.45 7.85 23.33
CA LEU A 55 -0.06 8.50 22.09
C LEU A 55 -0.70 7.89 20.84
N THR A 56 -1.07 6.61 20.91
CA THR A 56 -1.46 5.85 19.70
C THR A 56 -2.95 5.50 19.63
N ASP A 57 -3.72 5.62 20.71
CA ASP A 57 -5.15 5.31 20.71
C ASP A 57 -5.96 6.21 19.76
N ASN A 58 -5.57 7.47 19.67
CA ASN A 58 -6.28 8.45 18.83
C ASN A 58 -5.90 8.39 17.33
N ILE A 59 -4.87 7.60 16.95
CA ILE A 59 -4.46 7.49 15.55
C ILE A 59 -5.03 6.27 14.82
N PHE A 60 -5.63 5.33 15.54
CA PHE A 60 -6.11 4.04 15.02
C PHE A 60 -6.97 4.16 13.76
N HIS A 61 -7.81 5.18 13.67
CA HIS A 61 -8.74 5.40 12.56
C HIS A 61 -8.20 6.33 11.47
N LEU A 62 -7.01 6.90 11.64
CA LEU A 62 -6.43 7.84 10.69
C LEU A 62 -5.69 7.13 9.57
N GLY A 63 -5.80 7.67 8.36
CA GLY A 63 -4.95 7.29 7.22
C GLY A 63 -3.50 7.74 7.42
N GLY A 64 -2.63 7.31 6.50
CA GLY A 64 -1.21 7.64 6.56
C GLY A 64 -0.43 6.89 7.65
N SER A 65 0.70 7.47 8.07
CA SER A 65 1.52 6.94 9.16
C SER A 65 1.94 8.04 10.13
N TYR A 66 1.56 7.88 11.40
CA TYR A 66 1.91 8.80 12.51
C TYR A 66 3.43 8.96 12.69
N ILE A 67 4.17 7.86 12.53
CA ILE A 67 5.63 7.85 12.62
C ILE A 67 6.30 8.19 11.29
N LYS A 68 5.54 8.60 10.28
CA LYS A 68 5.93 8.93 8.91
C LYS A 68 6.55 7.74 8.16
N ALA A 69 6.23 7.62 6.88
CA ALA A 69 6.82 6.67 5.96
C ALA A 69 7.69 7.44 4.96
N PHE A 70 8.93 6.99 4.75
CA PHE A 70 9.89 7.67 3.88
C PHE A 70 10.76 6.67 3.12
N ARG A 71 11.23 7.06 1.94
CA ARG A 71 12.21 6.30 1.15
C ARG A 71 13.60 6.84 1.44
N SER A 72 14.45 6.03 2.08
CA SER A 72 15.81 6.41 2.41
C SER A 72 16.78 5.97 1.32
N SER A 73 17.49 6.92 0.70
CA SER A 73 18.66 6.64 -0.15
C SER A 73 19.86 6.26 0.70
N ASP A 74 20.00 6.89 1.86
CA ASP A 74 21.16 6.72 2.74
C ASP A 74 21.25 5.30 3.28
N PHE A 75 20.12 4.70 3.67
CA PHE A 75 20.05 3.31 4.10
C PHE A 75 20.54 2.31 3.03
N MET A 76 20.51 2.70 1.75
CA MET A 76 21.02 1.85 0.66
C MET A 76 22.54 1.88 0.56
N THR A 77 23.21 2.89 1.13
CA THR A 77 24.67 2.97 1.21
C THR A 77 25.21 2.04 2.29
N GLU A 78 26.49 1.68 2.23
CA GLU A 78 27.14 0.87 3.27
C GLU A 78 27.26 1.64 4.59
N GLU A 79 27.61 2.93 4.51
CA GLU A 79 27.75 3.81 5.68
C GLU A 79 26.42 3.98 6.41
N GLY A 80 25.34 4.33 5.68
CA GLY A 80 24.01 4.49 6.29
C GLY A 80 23.47 3.18 6.86
N PHE A 81 23.70 2.05 6.19
CA PHE A 81 23.30 0.74 6.71
C PHE A 81 24.04 0.37 8.00
N ASN A 82 25.35 0.62 8.06
CA ASN A 82 26.15 0.40 9.27
C ASN A 82 25.71 1.32 10.42
N SER A 83 25.40 2.59 10.12
CA SER A 83 24.82 3.54 11.09
C SER A 83 23.49 3.03 11.65
N ALA A 84 22.60 2.51 10.79
CA ALA A 84 21.34 1.93 11.21
C ALA A 84 21.53 0.74 12.17
N ILE A 85 22.44 -0.19 11.86
CA ILE A 85 22.76 -1.32 12.77
C ILE A 85 23.34 -0.84 14.09
N LYS A 86 24.23 0.15 14.07
CA LYS A 86 24.81 0.76 15.27
C LYS A 86 23.70 1.36 16.14
N ASN A 87 22.81 2.16 15.57
CA ASN A 87 21.74 2.83 16.29
C ASN A 87 20.74 1.84 16.91
N ILE A 88 20.43 0.73 16.23
CA ILE A 88 19.60 -0.36 16.78
C ILE A 88 20.23 -0.93 18.06
N LYS A 89 21.56 -1.17 18.05
CA LYS A 89 22.29 -1.72 19.19
C LYS A 89 22.39 -0.70 20.34
N GLU A 90 22.74 0.55 20.06
CA GLU A 90 22.89 1.61 21.06
C GLU A 90 21.59 1.93 21.79
N ASN A 91 20.45 1.81 21.11
CA ASN A 91 19.13 1.96 21.71
C ASN A 91 18.61 0.67 22.38
N ASN A 92 19.42 -0.39 22.43
CA ASN A 92 19.05 -1.68 23.01
C ASN A 92 17.75 -2.24 22.41
N ILE A 93 17.53 -2.06 21.09
CA ILE A 93 16.39 -2.64 20.39
C ILE A 93 16.63 -4.13 20.17
N ASN A 94 15.76 -4.95 20.72
CA ASN A 94 15.88 -6.40 20.66
C ASN A 94 15.32 -7.00 19.36
N LEU A 95 14.34 -6.31 18.77
CA LEU A 95 13.64 -6.71 17.55
C LEU A 95 13.08 -5.49 16.84
N LEU A 96 13.06 -5.52 15.50
CA LEU A 96 12.36 -4.53 14.67
C LEU A 96 11.10 -5.14 14.05
N ILE A 97 9.96 -4.47 14.19
CA ILE A 97 8.77 -4.68 13.36
C ILE A 97 8.82 -3.65 12.22
N VAL A 98 8.90 -4.15 11.02
CA VAL A 98 9.10 -3.35 9.80
C VAL A 98 7.88 -3.49 8.89
N SER A 99 7.22 -2.38 8.56
CA SER A 99 6.00 -2.40 7.75
C SER A 99 6.17 -1.55 6.48
N GLY A 100 5.76 -2.10 5.33
CA GLY A 100 5.82 -1.42 4.04
C GLY A 100 5.71 -2.36 2.83
N GLY A 101 6.09 -1.91 1.64
CA GLY A 101 6.04 -2.65 0.37
C GLY A 101 7.35 -3.38 0.03
N ASP A 102 7.52 -3.75 -1.26
CA ASP A 102 8.66 -4.55 -1.78
C ASP A 102 10.04 -3.97 -1.39
N GLY A 103 10.26 -2.67 -1.57
CA GLY A 103 11.52 -2.03 -1.18
C GLY A 103 11.82 -2.16 0.31
N THR A 104 10.77 -2.09 1.14
CA THR A 104 10.87 -2.26 2.59
C THR A 104 11.17 -3.71 2.97
N LEU A 105 10.59 -4.69 2.28
CA LEU A 105 10.90 -6.11 2.45
C LEU A 105 12.38 -6.41 2.17
N LYS A 106 12.94 -5.81 1.11
CA LYS A 106 14.37 -5.95 0.79
C LYS A 106 15.27 -5.42 1.90
N GLY A 107 14.93 -4.26 2.47
CA GLY A 107 15.63 -3.70 3.62
C GLY A 107 15.52 -4.57 4.87
N ALA A 108 14.32 -5.08 5.17
CA ALA A 108 14.08 -6.01 6.28
C ALA A 108 14.89 -7.29 6.14
N THR A 109 14.95 -7.87 4.92
CA THR A 109 15.75 -9.06 4.62
C THR A 109 17.25 -8.79 4.81
N LYS A 110 17.75 -7.61 4.39
CA LYS A 110 19.15 -7.22 4.57
C LYS A 110 19.51 -7.07 6.06
N LEU A 111 18.63 -6.45 6.86
CA LEU A 111 18.80 -6.35 8.32
C LEU A 111 18.82 -7.72 8.99
N SER A 112 17.87 -8.59 8.65
CA SER A 112 17.83 -9.96 9.18
C SER A 112 19.10 -10.75 8.83
N ALA A 113 19.60 -10.65 7.60
CA ALA A 113 20.84 -11.29 7.18
C ALA A 113 22.09 -10.77 7.94
N SER A 114 22.01 -9.55 8.48
CA SER A 114 23.08 -8.93 9.29
C SER A 114 22.94 -9.18 10.79
N GLY A 115 22.05 -10.10 11.20
CA GLY A 115 21.90 -10.52 12.60
C GLY A 115 20.94 -9.65 13.42
N VAL A 116 20.18 -8.74 12.79
CA VAL A 116 19.10 -8.00 13.45
C VAL A 116 17.83 -8.86 13.42
N ASN A 117 17.17 -9.02 14.58
CA ASN A 117 15.86 -9.67 14.61
C ASN A 117 14.81 -8.79 13.95
N VAL A 118 14.08 -9.34 12.98
CA VAL A 118 13.09 -8.59 12.20
C VAL A 118 11.80 -9.39 12.02
N ILE A 119 10.67 -8.75 12.23
CA ILE A 119 9.35 -9.19 11.75
C ILE A 119 8.90 -8.20 10.68
N TYR A 120 8.64 -8.68 9.47
CA TYR A 120 8.15 -7.84 8.38
C TYR A 120 6.64 -8.02 8.19
N ILE A 121 5.93 -6.89 7.98
CA ILE A 121 4.49 -6.85 7.75
C ILE A 121 4.21 -6.16 6.40
N PRO A 122 3.50 -6.83 5.47
CA PRO A 122 3.19 -6.28 4.16
C PRO A 122 2.17 -5.13 4.28
N SER A 123 2.58 -3.92 3.91
CA SER A 123 1.74 -2.72 3.92
C SER A 123 1.99 -1.89 2.67
N THR A 124 1.13 -2.05 1.69
CA THR A 124 1.18 -1.33 0.40
C THR A 124 -0.19 -1.35 -0.26
N ILE A 125 -0.55 -0.28 -0.96
CA ILE A 125 -1.78 -0.23 -1.75
C ILE A 125 -1.63 -0.97 -3.09
N ASP A 126 -0.40 -1.33 -3.49
CA ASP A 126 -0.12 -1.93 -4.80
C ASP A 126 -0.42 -3.43 -4.84
N ASN A 127 -0.52 -4.09 -3.67
CA ASN A 127 -0.74 -5.55 -3.49
C ASN A 127 0.17 -6.41 -4.38
N ASP A 128 1.45 -6.02 -4.50
CA ASP A 128 2.43 -6.56 -5.45
C ASP A 128 3.41 -7.58 -4.85
N LEU A 129 3.18 -8.00 -3.61
CA LEU A 129 4.03 -8.95 -2.88
C LEU A 129 3.56 -10.38 -3.11
N LYS A 130 4.26 -11.14 -3.94
CA LYS A 130 3.86 -12.47 -4.46
C LYS A 130 3.61 -13.55 -3.40
N TYR A 131 4.12 -13.39 -2.18
CA TYR A 131 4.00 -14.40 -1.12
C TYR A 131 2.76 -14.22 -0.24
N THR A 132 2.02 -13.15 -0.44
CA THR A 132 0.81 -12.83 0.31
C THR A 132 -0.35 -12.49 -0.63
N GLU A 133 -1.54 -12.96 -0.31
CA GLU A 133 -2.76 -12.65 -1.07
C GLU A 133 -3.23 -11.21 -0.86
N ARG A 134 -2.88 -10.63 0.30
CA ARG A 134 -3.34 -9.29 0.66
C ARG A 134 -2.27 -8.54 1.46
N SER A 135 -2.05 -7.30 1.09
CA SER A 135 -1.26 -6.32 1.86
C SER A 135 -2.18 -5.33 2.58
N LEU A 136 -1.72 -4.84 3.72
CA LEU A 136 -2.43 -3.82 4.49
C LEU A 136 -2.51 -2.52 3.69
N GLY A 137 -3.72 -1.98 3.55
CA GLY A 137 -4.00 -0.74 2.84
C GLY A 137 -4.57 -0.91 1.43
N PHE A 138 -4.45 -2.08 0.83
CA PHE A 138 -5.00 -2.35 -0.51
C PHE A 138 -6.53 -2.22 -0.53
N ASP A 139 -7.24 -2.85 0.40
CA ASP A 139 -8.70 -2.80 0.46
C ASP A 139 -9.22 -1.38 0.66
N SER A 140 -8.59 -0.60 1.52
CA SER A 140 -8.94 0.80 1.75
C SER A 140 -8.73 1.67 0.53
N ALA A 141 -7.59 1.49 -0.15
CA ALA A 141 -7.28 2.22 -1.38
C ALA A 141 -8.24 1.88 -2.51
N LEU A 142 -8.60 0.60 -2.65
CA LEU A 142 -9.59 0.13 -3.62
C LEU A 142 -10.96 0.75 -3.35
N ASN A 143 -11.46 0.69 -2.11
CA ASN A 143 -12.74 1.29 -1.74
C ASN A 143 -12.76 2.81 -2.02
N SER A 144 -11.68 3.51 -1.69
CA SER A 144 -11.56 4.94 -1.97
C SER A 144 -11.55 5.25 -3.48
N ALA A 145 -10.83 4.46 -4.27
CA ALA A 145 -10.77 4.62 -5.72
C ALA A 145 -12.15 4.37 -6.36
N VAL A 146 -12.84 3.30 -5.96
CA VAL A 146 -14.18 2.96 -6.46
C VAL A 146 -15.19 4.05 -6.10
N ASP A 147 -15.21 4.53 -4.87
CA ASP A 147 -16.10 5.63 -4.44
C ASP A 147 -15.85 6.91 -5.27
N TYR A 148 -14.59 7.23 -5.53
CA TYR A 148 -14.22 8.37 -6.36
C TYR A 148 -14.67 8.19 -7.83
N ILE A 149 -14.43 7.01 -8.41
CA ILE A 149 -14.82 6.67 -9.78
C ILE A 149 -16.35 6.73 -9.94
N GLU A 150 -17.13 6.19 -9.00
CA GLU A 150 -18.59 6.21 -9.06
C GLU A 150 -19.14 7.65 -8.98
N LYS A 151 -18.55 8.53 -8.17
CA LYS A 151 -18.92 9.95 -8.15
C LYS A 151 -18.67 10.64 -9.49
N ILE A 152 -17.52 10.36 -10.14
CA ILE A 152 -17.23 10.88 -11.48
C ILE A 152 -18.24 10.32 -12.49
N LYS A 153 -18.48 9.01 -12.46
CA LYS A 153 -19.41 8.33 -13.35
C LYS A 153 -20.81 8.96 -13.33
N MET A 154 -21.33 9.30 -12.16
CA MET A 154 -22.65 9.93 -12.03
C MET A 154 -22.71 11.30 -12.73
N THR A 155 -21.68 12.12 -12.60
CA THR A 155 -21.67 13.42 -13.30
C THR A 155 -21.42 13.28 -14.81
N MET A 156 -20.60 12.32 -15.22
CA MET A 156 -20.37 12.05 -16.65
C MET A 156 -21.63 11.51 -17.35
N LEU A 157 -22.39 10.64 -16.68
CA LEU A 157 -23.70 10.17 -17.15
C LEU A 157 -24.68 11.34 -17.34
N SER A 158 -24.76 12.26 -16.38
CA SER A 158 -25.65 13.43 -16.45
C SER A 158 -25.33 14.37 -17.62
N MET A 159 -24.09 14.37 -18.06
CA MET A 159 -23.61 15.24 -19.14
C MET A 159 -23.37 14.49 -20.46
N ASN A 160 -23.67 13.21 -20.52
CA ASN A 160 -23.42 12.32 -21.68
C ASN A 160 -21.98 12.41 -22.20
N ARG A 161 -21.00 12.28 -21.28
CA ARG A 161 -19.56 12.39 -21.55
C ARG A 161 -18.88 11.04 -21.45
N ILE A 162 -17.77 10.89 -22.17
CA ILE A 162 -16.80 9.81 -21.97
C ILE A 162 -15.81 10.25 -20.89
N PHE A 163 -15.33 9.32 -20.05
CA PHE A 163 -14.25 9.62 -19.13
C PHE A 163 -13.19 8.52 -19.06
N ILE A 164 -11.99 8.96 -18.69
CA ILE A 164 -10.83 8.11 -18.45
C ILE A 164 -10.36 8.38 -17.04
N CYS A 165 -10.19 7.32 -16.25
CA CYS A 165 -9.79 7.42 -14.87
C CYS A 165 -8.48 6.68 -14.65
N GLU A 166 -7.41 7.42 -14.26
CA GLU A 166 -6.12 6.83 -13.92
C GLU A 166 -6.08 6.55 -12.42
N VAL A 167 -5.75 5.31 -12.06
CA VAL A 167 -5.58 4.85 -10.68
C VAL A 167 -4.12 4.48 -10.40
N MET A 168 -3.72 4.55 -9.14
CA MET A 168 -2.39 4.15 -8.70
C MET A 168 -2.16 2.64 -8.90
N GLY A 169 -1.02 2.13 -8.50
CA GLY A 169 -0.63 0.73 -8.61
C GLY A 169 0.82 0.54 -9.03
N ARG A 170 1.50 1.63 -9.41
CA ARG A 170 2.92 1.65 -9.80
C ARG A 170 3.23 0.63 -10.92
N TYR A 171 3.73 -0.57 -10.55
CA TYR A 171 4.02 -1.67 -11.50
C TYR A 171 2.99 -2.81 -11.40
N SER A 172 2.12 -2.78 -10.40
CA SER A 172 1.05 -3.76 -10.20
C SER A 172 -0.24 -3.30 -10.88
N PRO A 173 -0.91 -4.16 -11.64
CA PRO A 173 -2.21 -3.85 -12.21
C PRO A 173 -3.37 -4.11 -11.24
N GLU A 174 -3.12 -4.69 -10.06
CA GLU A 174 -4.15 -5.18 -9.13
C GLU A 174 -5.21 -4.14 -8.80
N LEU A 175 -4.79 -2.90 -8.48
CA LEU A 175 -5.74 -1.84 -8.15
C LEU A 175 -6.62 -1.46 -9.35
N ALA A 176 -6.01 -1.34 -10.55
CA ALA A 176 -6.73 -1.01 -11.78
C ALA A 176 -7.70 -2.11 -12.19
N ILE A 177 -7.29 -3.38 -12.11
CA ILE A 177 -8.13 -4.55 -12.40
C ILE A 177 -9.35 -4.55 -11.49
N ASN A 178 -9.13 -4.46 -10.18
CA ASN A 178 -10.21 -4.51 -9.21
C ASN A 178 -11.14 -3.29 -9.30
N CYS A 179 -10.61 -2.09 -9.57
CA CYS A 179 -11.44 -0.91 -9.87
C CYS A 179 -12.31 -1.12 -11.11
N ALA A 180 -11.73 -1.67 -12.18
CA ALA A 180 -12.46 -1.91 -13.42
C ALA A 180 -13.60 -2.92 -13.24
N TYR A 181 -13.37 -4.01 -12.50
CA TYR A 181 -14.40 -4.98 -12.19
C TYR A 181 -15.49 -4.39 -11.28
N ALA A 182 -15.09 -3.70 -10.19
CA ALA A 182 -16.02 -3.16 -9.22
C ALA A 182 -16.94 -2.08 -9.81
N THR A 183 -16.45 -1.31 -10.80
CA THR A 183 -17.21 -0.20 -11.41
C THR A 183 -17.83 -0.56 -12.76
N ASN A 184 -17.61 -1.80 -13.23
CA ASN A 184 -18.04 -2.27 -14.56
C ASN A 184 -17.52 -1.36 -15.68
N ALA A 185 -16.21 -1.11 -15.69
CA ALA A 185 -15.56 -0.28 -16.70
C ALA A 185 -15.72 -0.86 -18.12
N THR A 186 -15.86 0.01 -19.11
CA THR A 186 -15.98 -0.38 -20.51
C THR A 186 -14.67 -0.97 -21.04
N TYR A 187 -13.54 -0.41 -20.61
CA TYR A 187 -12.21 -0.86 -21.00
C TYR A 187 -11.22 -0.70 -19.83
N LEU A 188 -10.19 -1.54 -19.82
CA LEU A 188 -9.09 -1.49 -18.85
C LEU A 188 -7.75 -1.47 -19.59
N ILE A 189 -6.85 -0.56 -19.16
CA ILE A 189 -5.46 -0.51 -19.62
C ILE A 189 -4.56 -0.77 -18.42
N GLU A 190 -4.05 -2.00 -18.33
CA GLU A 190 -3.18 -2.44 -17.25
C GLU A 190 -1.73 -2.03 -17.46
N ASN A 191 -1.25 -2.10 -18.72
CA ASN A 191 0.13 -1.84 -19.09
C ASN A 191 0.21 -1.17 -20.46
N LYS A 192 1.35 -0.53 -20.75
CA LYS A 192 1.59 0.08 -22.06
C LYS A 192 1.46 -0.89 -23.23
N LYS A 193 1.85 -2.16 -23.06
CA LYS A 193 1.75 -3.21 -24.08
C LYS A 193 0.30 -3.61 -24.39
N ASP A 194 -0.63 -3.32 -23.49
CA ASP A 194 -2.05 -3.65 -23.62
C ASP A 194 -2.84 -2.50 -24.26
N TYR A 195 -2.15 -1.40 -24.60
CA TYR A 195 -2.74 -0.27 -25.31
C TYR A 195 -2.88 -0.60 -26.79
N ASP A 196 -4.12 -0.79 -27.23
CA ASP A 196 -4.54 -1.01 -28.60
C ASP A 196 -5.63 0.00 -28.95
N GLU A 197 -5.23 1.03 -29.69
CA GLU A 197 -6.10 2.15 -30.08
C GLU A 197 -7.33 1.67 -30.86
N GLN A 198 -7.12 0.81 -31.86
CA GLN A 198 -8.22 0.34 -32.70
C GLN A 198 -9.23 -0.48 -31.90
N LYS A 199 -8.73 -1.36 -31.01
CA LYS A 199 -9.59 -2.16 -30.13
C LYS A 199 -10.40 -1.29 -29.17
N ILE A 200 -9.81 -0.22 -28.65
CA ILE A 200 -10.52 0.75 -27.78
C ILE A 200 -11.63 1.42 -28.58
N LEU A 201 -11.33 1.94 -29.80
CA LEU A 201 -12.31 2.61 -30.66
C LEU A 201 -13.47 1.68 -31.03
N ASP A 202 -13.18 0.44 -31.43
CA ASP A 202 -14.21 -0.54 -31.78
C ASP A 202 -15.08 -0.93 -30.56
N THR A 203 -14.48 -1.08 -29.39
CA THR A 203 -15.23 -1.34 -28.16
C THR A 203 -16.18 -0.21 -27.82
N PHE A 204 -15.72 1.03 -27.92
CA PHE A 204 -16.55 2.21 -27.67
C PHE A 204 -17.65 2.40 -28.71
N ARG A 205 -17.35 2.20 -30.00
CA ARG A 205 -18.33 2.25 -31.04
C ARG A 205 -19.46 1.23 -30.84
N ASN A 206 -19.12 0.00 -30.47
CA ASN A 206 -20.09 -1.04 -30.15
C ASN A 206 -20.94 -0.69 -28.92
N CYS A 207 -20.36 -0.11 -27.89
CA CYS A 207 -21.07 0.34 -26.69
C CYS A 207 -22.08 1.45 -27.01
N LEU A 208 -21.65 2.47 -27.75
CA LEU A 208 -22.50 3.61 -28.15
C LEU A 208 -23.63 3.16 -29.06
N ASN A 209 -23.36 2.30 -30.05
CA ASN A 209 -24.37 1.72 -30.94
C ASN A 209 -25.40 0.86 -30.20
N ALA A 210 -25.01 0.22 -29.12
CA ALA A 210 -25.90 -0.52 -28.23
C ALA A 210 -26.68 0.38 -27.24
N GLY A 211 -26.62 1.70 -27.40
CA GLY A 211 -27.31 2.67 -26.56
C GLY A 211 -26.77 2.84 -25.15
N LYS A 212 -25.52 2.37 -24.88
CA LYS A 212 -24.86 2.60 -23.60
C LYS A 212 -24.33 4.03 -23.57
N ASN A 213 -24.81 4.83 -22.62
CA ASN A 213 -24.36 6.19 -22.42
C ASN A 213 -23.10 6.23 -21.54
N SER A 214 -22.19 7.16 -21.84
CA SER A 214 -20.99 7.46 -21.04
C SER A 214 -20.10 6.24 -20.77
N PRO A 215 -19.57 5.56 -21.81
CA PRO A 215 -18.56 4.54 -21.62
C PRO A 215 -17.28 5.14 -21.01
N PHE A 216 -16.53 4.33 -20.24
CA PHE A 216 -15.33 4.83 -19.57
C PHE A 216 -14.20 3.81 -19.48
N ILE A 217 -13.00 4.32 -19.27
CA ILE A 217 -11.76 3.55 -19.20
C ILE A 217 -11.13 3.71 -17.82
N ILE A 218 -10.69 2.60 -17.24
CA ILE A 218 -9.74 2.60 -16.12
C ILE A 218 -8.34 2.36 -16.67
N VAL A 219 -7.38 3.17 -16.19
CA VAL A 219 -5.98 3.12 -16.63
C VAL A 219 -5.10 3.01 -15.41
N ARG A 220 -4.15 2.06 -15.41
CA ARG A 220 -3.10 2.05 -14.39
C ARG A 220 -2.11 3.20 -14.63
N GLU A 221 -1.68 3.87 -13.58
CA GLU A 221 -0.71 4.97 -13.65
C GLU A 221 0.54 4.60 -14.46
N ASN A 222 1.11 5.56 -15.15
CA ASN A 222 2.32 5.42 -15.96
C ASN A 222 2.21 4.41 -17.14
N SER A 223 1.00 3.96 -17.52
CA SER A 223 0.81 3.07 -18.65
C SER A 223 0.78 3.84 -19.97
N ILE A 224 0.00 4.92 -20.05
CA ILE A 224 -0.19 5.75 -21.23
C ILE A 224 -0.38 7.23 -20.86
N ASN A 225 -0.41 8.09 -21.89
CA ASN A 225 -0.84 9.48 -21.70
C ASN A 225 -2.36 9.58 -21.83
N ILE A 226 -3.07 9.66 -20.70
CA ILE A 226 -4.54 9.68 -20.66
C ILE A 226 -5.16 10.90 -21.35
N ASN A 227 -4.45 12.06 -21.39
CA ASN A 227 -4.96 13.25 -22.08
C ASN A 227 -4.92 13.09 -23.61
N LYS A 228 -3.89 12.41 -24.16
CA LYS A 228 -3.85 12.08 -25.60
C LYS A 228 -4.97 11.11 -25.97
N LEU A 229 -5.22 10.11 -25.14
CA LEU A 229 -6.34 9.19 -25.35
C LEU A 229 -7.68 9.92 -25.27
N ALA A 230 -7.86 10.86 -24.35
CA ALA A 230 -9.08 11.66 -24.26
C ALA A 230 -9.33 12.48 -25.52
N GLN A 231 -8.29 13.13 -26.06
CA GLN A 231 -8.39 13.87 -27.34
C GLN A 231 -8.77 12.95 -28.51
N LEU A 232 -8.17 11.76 -28.58
CA LEU A 232 -8.48 10.76 -29.61
C LEU A 232 -9.96 10.38 -29.57
N LEU A 233 -10.47 9.98 -28.40
CA LEU A 233 -11.87 9.57 -28.24
C LEU A 233 -12.85 10.72 -28.54
N GLN A 234 -12.51 11.94 -28.08
CA GLN A 234 -13.33 13.12 -28.37
C GLN A 234 -13.42 13.41 -29.86
N ASN A 235 -12.32 13.32 -30.60
CA ASN A 235 -12.28 13.56 -32.04
C ASN A 235 -13.01 12.47 -32.82
N GLU A 236 -12.90 11.21 -32.41
CA GLU A 236 -13.51 10.07 -33.10
C GLU A 236 -15.03 10.03 -32.95
N PHE A 237 -15.53 10.32 -31.75
CA PHE A 237 -16.96 10.14 -31.44
C PHE A 237 -17.74 11.45 -31.35
N ASP A 238 -17.08 12.60 -31.44
CA ASP A 238 -17.69 13.94 -31.25
C ASP A 238 -18.44 14.04 -29.91
N ILE A 239 -17.90 13.35 -28.87
CA ILE A 239 -18.41 13.36 -27.48
C ILE A 239 -17.34 13.95 -26.58
N GLU A 240 -17.74 14.93 -25.76
CA GLU A 240 -16.80 15.52 -24.80
C GLU A 240 -16.20 14.43 -23.90
N THR A 241 -14.87 14.33 -23.92
CA THR A 241 -14.12 13.31 -23.19
C THR A 241 -13.23 13.97 -22.13
N ARG A 242 -13.28 13.46 -20.91
CA ARG A 242 -12.48 13.96 -19.77
C ARG A 242 -11.56 12.87 -19.23
N ALA A 243 -10.33 13.28 -18.91
CA ALA A 243 -9.37 12.43 -18.22
C ALA A 243 -9.14 12.97 -16.80
N THR A 244 -9.04 12.07 -15.84
CA THR A 244 -8.77 12.41 -14.44
C THR A 244 -7.84 11.40 -13.80
N VAL A 245 -7.06 11.87 -12.82
CA VAL A 245 -6.15 11.06 -12.01
C VAL A 245 -6.72 11.00 -10.59
N VAL A 246 -7.01 9.81 -10.08
CA VAL A 246 -7.50 9.63 -8.70
C VAL A 246 -6.42 10.06 -7.70
N GLY A 247 -5.17 9.66 -7.92
CA GLY A 247 -4.03 10.16 -7.16
C GLY A 247 -4.06 9.81 -5.67
N TYR A 248 -3.59 10.73 -4.85
CA TYR A 248 -3.31 10.50 -3.42
C TYR A 248 -4.54 10.29 -2.54
N VAL A 249 -5.76 10.57 -3.00
CA VAL A 249 -6.97 10.24 -2.22
C VAL A 249 -7.08 8.74 -1.93
N GLN A 250 -6.45 7.89 -2.76
CA GLN A 250 -6.38 6.45 -2.55
C GLN A 250 -5.52 6.06 -1.33
N ARG A 251 -4.55 6.90 -0.95
CA ARG A 251 -3.60 6.62 0.14
C ARG A 251 -3.96 7.32 1.45
N GLY A 252 -4.59 8.49 1.36
CA GLY A 252 -4.91 9.32 2.51
C GLY A 252 -6.21 8.96 3.23
N VAL A 253 -6.93 7.94 2.76
CA VAL A 253 -8.21 7.53 3.32
C VAL A 253 -8.07 6.85 4.69
N SER A 254 -9.09 6.97 5.53
CA SER A 254 -9.20 6.15 6.75
C SER A 254 -9.25 4.67 6.40
N PRO A 255 -8.59 3.81 7.19
CA PRO A 255 -8.58 2.38 6.91
C PRO A 255 -9.99 1.78 6.95
N SER A 256 -10.29 0.93 5.97
CA SER A 256 -11.53 0.14 5.91
C SER A 256 -11.63 -0.81 7.09
N VAL A 257 -12.81 -1.38 7.30
CA VAL A 257 -13.02 -2.42 8.33
C VAL A 257 -12.10 -3.62 8.07
N CYS A 258 -11.94 -4.02 6.80
CA CYS A 258 -11.03 -5.13 6.43
C CYS A 258 -9.59 -4.85 6.83
N ASP A 259 -9.08 -3.66 6.51
CA ASP A 259 -7.69 -3.29 6.84
C ASP A 259 -7.49 -3.09 8.35
N ARG A 260 -8.48 -2.58 9.09
CA ARG A 260 -8.41 -2.51 10.57
C ARG A 260 -8.33 -3.89 11.21
N ILE A 261 -9.13 -4.85 10.73
CA ILE A 261 -9.08 -6.25 11.20
C ILE A 261 -7.74 -6.89 10.83
N LEU A 262 -7.26 -6.66 9.61
CA LEU A 262 -5.97 -7.18 9.16
C LEU A 262 -4.81 -6.62 9.97
N ALA A 263 -4.81 -5.31 10.26
CA ALA A 263 -3.84 -4.66 11.12
C ALA A 263 -3.80 -5.31 12.52
N ARG A 264 -4.97 -5.59 13.10
CA ARG A 264 -5.08 -6.28 14.41
C ARG A 264 -4.50 -7.69 14.33
N LYS A 265 -4.87 -8.48 13.32
CA LYS A 265 -4.35 -9.84 13.13
C LYS A 265 -2.82 -9.87 12.97
N PHE A 266 -2.25 -8.93 12.20
CA PHE A 266 -0.79 -8.81 12.05
C PHE A 266 -0.10 -8.43 13.36
N ALA A 267 -0.68 -7.52 14.14
CA ALA A 267 -0.14 -7.14 15.45
C ALA A 267 -0.18 -8.32 16.44
N GLU A 268 -1.30 -9.04 16.52
CA GLU A 268 -1.43 -10.24 17.36
C GLU A 268 -0.43 -11.33 16.96
N ALA A 269 -0.30 -11.63 15.68
CA ALA A 269 0.67 -12.61 15.19
C ALA A 269 2.11 -12.20 15.52
N SER A 270 2.43 -10.90 15.43
CA SER A 270 3.74 -10.38 15.78
C SER A 270 4.04 -10.53 17.29
N ILE A 271 3.14 -10.04 18.15
CA ILE A 271 3.38 -10.06 19.59
C ILE A 271 3.35 -11.48 20.14
N ASN A 272 2.44 -12.34 19.68
CA ASN A 272 2.42 -13.76 20.06
C ASN A 272 3.73 -14.47 19.68
N SER A 273 4.26 -14.18 18.47
CA SER A 273 5.56 -14.73 18.06
C SER A 273 6.71 -14.25 18.93
N ILE A 274 6.73 -12.97 19.28
CA ILE A 274 7.72 -12.39 20.19
C ILE A 274 7.68 -13.08 21.57
N ASN A 275 6.48 -13.30 22.11
CA ASN A 275 6.28 -13.97 23.38
C ASN A 275 6.75 -15.44 23.36
N ASN A 276 6.67 -16.09 22.20
CA ASN A 276 7.12 -17.46 21.98
C ASN A 276 8.62 -17.55 21.59
N GLY A 277 9.32 -16.43 21.48
CA GLY A 277 10.74 -16.39 21.05
C GLY A 277 10.97 -16.64 19.56
N GLU A 278 9.91 -16.55 18.73
CA GLU A 278 9.98 -16.72 17.29
C GLU A 278 10.27 -15.37 16.61
N LEU A 279 11.37 -15.29 15.92
CA LEU A 279 11.90 -14.04 15.33
C LEU A 279 12.38 -14.30 13.89
N ASN A 280 12.61 -13.24 13.11
CA ASN A 280 13.19 -13.30 11.76
C ASN A 280 12.31 -13.98 10.69
N PHE A 281 11.14 -13.39 10.45
CA PHE A 281 10.22 -13.85 9.41
C PHE A 281 9.41 -12.67 8.83
N ALA A 282 8.77 -12.91 7.71
CA ALA A 282 7.73 -12.05 7.18
C ALA A 282 6.35 -12.64 7.46
N LEU A 283 5.39 -11.80 7.77
CA LEU A 283 3.98 -12.17 7.84
C LEU A 283 3.33 -11.98 6.46
N GLY A 284 2.33 -12.80 6.16
CA GLY A 284 1.49 -12.67 4.98
C GLY A 284 0.14 -13.32 5.19
N VAL A 285 -0.77 -13.14 4.25
CA VAL A 285 -2.11 -13.72 4.24
C VAL A 285 -2.17 -14.85 3.23
N VAL A 286 -2.62 -16.02 3.63
CA VAL A 286 -2.91 -17.16 2.75
C VAL A 286 -4.20 -17.81 3.23
N ASN A 287 -5.19 -17.95 2.35
CA ASN A 287 -6.53 -18.46 2.66
C ASN A 287 -7.18 -17.71 3.84
N ASN A 288 -7.05 -16.37 3.88
CA ASN A 288 -7.50 -15.48 4.95
C ASN A 288 -6.81 -15.66 6.33
N ASP A 289 -5.84 -16.55 6.45
CA ASP A 289 -5.06 -16.76 7.67
C ASP A 289 -3.72 -16.02 7.61
N ILE A 290 -3.24 -15.57 8.77
CA ILE A 290 -1.87 -15.04 8.88
C ILE A 290 -0.88 -16.20 8.91
N LYS A 291 0.09 -16.16 7.99
CA LYS A 291 1.18 -17.15 7.87
C LYS A 291 2.54 -16.47 8.04
N LYS A 292 3.52 -17.25 8.51
CA LYS A 292 4.92 -16.85 8.67
C LYS A 292 5.72 -17.41 7.50
N PHE A 293 6.57 -16.59 6.92
CA PHE A 293 7.45 -16.93 5.82
C PHE A 293 8.89 -16.63 6.19
N ASN A 294 9.78 -17.58 5.97
CA ASN A 294 11.20 -17.31 6.11
C ASN A 294 11.65 -16.34 5.00
N PHE A 295 12.47 -15.33 5.33
CA PHE A 295 13.00 -14.38 4.35
C PHE A 295 13.70 -15.04 3.15
N LYS A 296 14.31 -16.23 3.35
CA LYS A 296 14.96 -16.99 2.28
C LYS A 296 13.98 -17.67 1.31
N GLU A 297 12.75 -17.90 1.74
CA GLU A 297 11.69 -18.58 0.96
C GLU A 297 10.86 -17.62 0.14
N ILE A 298 10.92 -16.33 0.47
CA ILE A 298 10.20 -15.28 -0.27
C ILE A 298 10.94 -15.08 -1.60
N LYS A 299 10.42 -15.70 -2.66
CA LYS A 299 10.93 -15.52 -4.02
C LYS A 299 10.64 -14.08 -4.50
N LYS A 300 11.65 -13.50 -5.10
CA LYS A 300 11.58 -12.18 -5.78
C LYS A 300 10.59 -12.19 -6.95
#